data_b3167b90a7bf4046573c9d151fdeb20f
#
_entry.id   b3167b90a7bf4046573c9d151fdeb20f
#
_cell.length_a   1.000
_cell.length_b   1.000
_cell.length_c   1.000
_cell.angle_alpha   90.00
_cell.angle_beta   90.00
_cell.angle_gamma   90.00
#
_symmetry.space_group_name_H-M   'P 1'
#
loop_
_entity.id
_entity.type
_entity.pdbx_description
1 polymer ?
#
loop_
_entity_poly.entity_id
_entity_poly.type
_entity_poly.pdbx_seq_one_letter_code
_entity_poly.pdbx_strand_id
1 'polypeptide(L)'
;MTTLRTLECLVALVDHGSVSAAAAALHMSQPAMSHQIAAFEKELGAPVVERLWRGVRVTAAGRASAEEARLALRAAEQVIEIGRRVGYGGAGRLRIACTETMTVWMLVPVLRYWRSRRPEVQLDLTEFTSADAMADSIEANRADIAIGPRPTTTDAHLETIGEGEVVIVAPTGHAFTRLPTIPMKALDNQPFVHYEPGNAMAAYVDRLAAQHGVTLNPVLRSRSTRTAAQLAAAGMGVTIAPVSALTPRPTGVVRRLSPIVKYDVVAIVAAQSDTLVKLFVADVHRRGVPTWSGPT
;
A
#
# COMPACT_ATOMS: atom_id res chain seq x y z
N MET A 1 29.92 -3.87 19.81
CA MET A 1 28.63 -4.57 19.70
C MET A 1 27.57 -3.55 19.35
N THR A 2 26.90 -3.74 18.22
CA THR A 2 25.84 -2.86 17.70
C THR A 2 24.67 -2.78 18.68
N THR A 3 24.18 -1.58 18.95
CA THR A 3 23.04 -1.31 19.84
C THR A 3 21.86 -0.77 19.04
N LEU A 4 20.64 -0.80 19.59
CA LEU A 4 19.48 -0.15 18.94
C LEU A 4 19.75 1.34 18.68
N ARG A 5 20.44 2.02 19.61
CA ARG A 5 20.83 3.43 19.41
C ARG A 5 21.75 3.63 18.21
N THR A 6 22.66 2.69 17.99
CA THR A 6 23.54 2.69 16.80
C THR A 6 22.72 2.50 15.52
N LEU A 7 21.71 1.61 15.54
CA LEU A 7 20.82 1.39 14.39
C LEU A 7 19.94 2.63 14.11
N GLU A 8 19.44 3.31 15.15
CA GLU A 8 18.72 4.58 15.01
C GLU A 8 19.61 5.64 14.34
N CYS A 9 20.86 5.74 14.76
CA CYS A 9 21.83 6.66 14.17
C CYS A 9 22.07 6.36 12.68
N LEU A 10 22.22 5.09 12.31
CA LEU A 10 22.39 4.68 10.92
C LEU A 10 21.19 5.05 10.06
N VAL A 11 19.98 4.72 10.52
CA VAL A 11 18.72 5.03 9.81
C VAL A 11 18.57 6.55 9.65
N ALA A 12 18.73 7.32 10.72
CA ALA A 12 18.62 8.77 10.67
C ALA A 12 19.65 9.38 9.69
N LEU A 13 20.88 8.85 9.66
CA LEU A 13 21.91 9.31 8.73
C LEU A 13 21.54 9.08 7.27
N VAL A 14 20.96 7.93 6.97
CA VAL A 14 20.49 7.59 5.61
C VAL A 14 19.30 8.46 5.21
N ASP A 15 18.37 8.70 6.12
CA ASP A 15 17.15 9.47 5.84
C ASP A 15 17.42 10.97 5.66
N HIS A 16 18.33 11.53 6.45
CA HIS A 16 18.64 12.97 6.42
C HIS A 16 19.85 13.34 5.54
N GLY A 17 20.66 12.37 5.11
CA GLY A 17 21.82 12.59 4.23
C GLY A 17 22.93 13.49 4.83
N SER A 18 22.88 13.80 6.13
CA SER A 18 23.80 14.69 6.83
C SER A 18 23.94 14.28 8.29
N VAL A 19 25.20 14.18 8.75
CA VAL A 19 25.50 13.85 10.16
C VAL A 19 24.89 14.88 11.11
N SER A 20 24.96 16.18 10.76
CA SER A 20 24.40 17.24 11.60
C SER A 20 22.88 17.20 11.65
N ALA A 21 22.21 16.97 10.50
CA ALA A 21 20.75 16.86 10.44
C ALA A 21 20.25 15.60 11.17
N ALA A 22 20.92 14.47 11.01
CA ALA A 22 20.62 13.23 11.72
C ALA A 22 20.82 13.38 13.23
N ALA A 23 21.89 14.04 13.67
CA ALA A 23 22.13 14.32 15.08
C ALA A 23 21.03 15.20 15.69
N ALA A 24 20.62 16.25 14.97
CA ALA A 24 19.52 17.11 15.39
C ALA A 24 18.19 16.35 15.50
N ALA A 25 17.88 15.50 14.50
CA ALA A 25 16.66 14.66 14.51
C ALA A 25 16.60 13.70 15.69
N LEU A 26 17.75 13.19 16.16
CA LEU A 26 17.85 12.29 17.30
C LEU A 26 18.18 13.00 18.62
N HIS A 27 18.16 14.33 18.67
CA HIS A 27 18.46 15.17 19.83
C HIS A 27 19.81 14.82 20.46
N MET A 28 20.84 14.62 19.64
CA MET A 28 22.20 14.29 20.09
C MET A 28 23.23 15.24 19.47
N SER A 29 24.43 15.28 20.05
CA SER A 29 25.52 16.06 19.49
C SER A 29 26.11 15.41 18.24
N GLN A 30 26.58 16.20 17.28
CA GLN A 30 27.26 15.70 16.08
C GLN A 30 28.48 14.81 16.38
N PRO A 31 29.35 15.10 17.39
CA PRO A 31 30.41 14.17 17.77
C PRO A 31 29.89 12.81 18.26
N ALA A 32 28.79 12.79 19.06
CA ALA A 32 28.20 11.55 19.52
C ALA A 32 27.63 10.72 18.36
N MET A 33 26.94 11.36 17.41
CA MET A 33 26.47 10.72 16.17
C MET A 33 27.64 10.12 15.38
N SER A 34 28.69 10.92 15.13
CA SER A 34 29.88 10.45 14.40
C SER A 34 30.56 9.27 15.08
N HIS A 35 30.60 9.24 16.41
CA HIS A 35 31.17 8.15 17.18
C HIS A 35 30.33 6.85 17.02
N GLN A 36 28.98 6.96 17.07
CA GLN A 36 28.09 5.80 16.83
C GLN A 36 28.28 5.21 15.43
N ILE A 37 28.35 6.05 14.42
CA ILE A 37 28.55 5.60 13.03
C ILE A 37 29.94 4.97 12.86
N ALA A 38 30.99 5.58 13.38
CA ALA A 38 32.34 5.01 13.29
C ALA A 38 32.46 3.66 14.03
N ALA A 39 31.79 3.50 15.17
CA ALA A 39 31.72 2.23 15.89
C ALA A 39 31.03 1.15 15.07
N PHE A 40 29.93 1.50 14.39
CA PHE A 40 29.21 0.60 13.50
C PHE A 40 30.04 0.20 12.28
N GLU A 41 30.68 1.16 11.61
CA GLU A 41 31.57 0.88 10.46
C GLU A 41 32.73 -0.05 10.83
N LYS A 42 33.30 0.14 12.04
CA LYS A 42 34.34 -0.74 12.55
C LYS A 42 33.84 -2.18 12.75
N GLU A 43 32.63 -2.36 13.25
CA GLU A 43 32.03 -3.68 13.47
C GLU A 43 31.61 -4.32 12.12
N LEU A 44 31.07 -3.51 11.20
CA LEU A 44 30.69 -3.94 9.85
C LEU A 44 31.90 -4.30 8.97
N GLY A 45 33.03 -3.68 9.21
CA GLY A 45 34.24 -3.83 8.38
C GLY A 45 34.19 -3.09 7.04
N ALA A 46 33.19 -2.20 6.87
CA ALA A 46 32.98 -1.39 5.66
C ALA A 46 32.41 0.00 5.98
N PRO A 47 32.75 1.04 5.20
CA PRO A 47 32.17 2.37 5.40
C PRO A 47 30.68 2.39 4.99
N VAL A 48 29.83 2.98 5.82
CA VAL A 48 28.42 3.25 5.52
C VAL A 48 28.19 4.62 4.92
N VAL A 49 29.17 5.53 5.08
CA VAL A 49 29.21 6.83 4.42
C VAL A 49 30.60 7.12 3.85
N GLU A 50 30.61 7.82 2.72
CA GLU A 50 31.79 8.45 2.16
C GLU A 50 31.75 9.94 2.49
N ARG A 51 32.87 10.47 3.02
CA ARG A 51 33.02 11.90 3.29
C ARG A 51 33.29 12.63 1.98
N LEU A 52 32.45 13.59 1.67
CA LEU A 52 32.66 14.51 0.55
C LEU A 52 33.14 15.87 1.07
N TRP A 53 33.65 16.71 0.18
CA TRP A 53 34.05 18.06 0.53
C TRP A 53 32.87 18.93 1.04
N ARG A 54 31.63 18.57 0.66
CA ARG A 54 30.40 19.10 1.24
C ARG A 54 29.47 17.92 1.62
N GLY A 55 29.47 17.57 2.93
CA GLY A 55 28.57 16.55 3.49
C GLY A 55 29.05 15.11 3.36
N VAL A 56 28.13 14.19 3.35
CA VAL A 56 28.35 12.75 3.28
C VAL A 56 27.48 12.12 2.19
N ARG A 57 28.00 11.08 1.55
CA ARG A 57 27.25 10.23 0.63
C ARG A 57 27.09 8.84 1.25
N VAL A 58 25.86 8.36 1.34
CA VAL A 58 25.58 7.01 1.84
C VAL A 58 26.05 5.96 0.83
N THR A 59 26.80 4.97 1.30
CA THR A 59 27.31 3.85 0.47
C THR A 59 26.21 2.82 0.19
N ALA A 60 26.45 1.86 -0.72
CA ALA A 60 25.58 0.72 -0.92
C ALA A 60 25.44 -0.13 0.36
N ALA A 61 26.55 -0.35 1.08
CA ALA A 61 26.56 -1.04 2.38
C ALA A 61 25.71 -0.28 3.42
N GLY A 62 25.84 1.06 3.47
CA GLY A 62 25.05 1.90 4.37
C GLY A 62 23.53 1.80 4.10
N ARG A 63 23.10 1.82 2.82
CA ARG A 63 21.69 1.65 2.46
C ARG A 63 21.17 0.26 2.84
N ALA A 64 21.87 -0.81 2.46
CA ALA A 64 21.49 -2.17 2.79
C ALA A 64 21.40 -2.38 4.31
N SER A 65 22.42 -1.93 5.06
CA SER A 65 22.39 -2.02 6.53
C SER A 65 21.26 -1.19 7.16
N ALA A 66 20.88 -0.04 6.58
CA ALA A 66 19.78 0.76 7.10
C ALA A 66 18.41 0.08 6.88
N GLU A 67 18.22 -0.64 5.79
CA GLU A 67 16.99 -1.43 5.58
C GLU A 67 16.82 -2.50 6.68
N GLU A 68 17.88 -3.27 6.96
CA GLU A 68 17.88 -4.27 8.03
C GLU A 68 17.77 -3.62 9.42
N ALA A 69 18.41 -2.46 9.64
CA ALA A 69 18.31 -1.70 10.87
C ALA A 69 16.86 -1.26 11.15
N ARG A 70 16.11 -0.86 10.12
CA ARG A 70 14.68 -0.53 10.25
C ARG A 70 13.86 -1.74 10.69
N LEU A 71 14.19 -2.96 10.19
CA LEU A 71 13.53 -4.19 10.64
C LEU A 71 13.81 -4.47 12.11
N ALA A 72 15.08 -4.39 12.53
CA ALA A 72 15.49 -4.63 13.91
C ALA A 72 14.87 -3.62 14.89
N LEU A 73 14.80 -2.34 14.54
CA LEU A 73 14.16 -1.30 15.35
C LEU A 73 12.67 -1.56 15.51
N ARG A 74 11.98 -1.93 14.45
CA ARG A 74 10.56 -2.30 14.53
C ARG A 74 10.34 -3.53 15.41
N ALA A 75 11.21 -4.54 15.32
CA ALA A 75 11.13 -5.72 16.18
C ALA A 75 11.31 -5.36 17.67
N ALA A 76 12.23 -4.44 17.98
CA ALA A 76 12.44 -3.96 19.34
C ALA A 76 11.22 -3.18 19.88
N GLU A 77 10.60 -2.33 19.05
CA GLU A 77 9.34 -1.64 19.38
C GLU A 77 8.22 -2.65 19.68
N GLN A 78 8.13 -3.72 18.90
CA GLN A 78 7.16 -4.79 19.13
C GLN A 78 7.34 -5.50 20.48
N VAL A 79 8.57 -5.73 20.93
CA VAL A 79 8.82 -6.32 22.26
C VAL A 79 8.20 -5.46 23.36
N ILE A 80 8.40 -4.15 23.31
CA ILE A 80 7.83 -3.21 24.28
C ILE A 80 6.30 -3.21 24.18
N GLU A 81 5.79 -3.21 22.97
CA GLU A 81 4.35 -3.15 22.71
C GLU A 81 3.62 -4.43 23.15
N ILE A 82 4.19 -5.60 22.91
CA ILE A 82 3.67 -6.88 23.41
C ILE A 82 3.65 -6.87 24.94
N GLY A 83 4.74 -6.40 25.58
CA GLY A 83 4.79 -6.26 27.05
C GLY A 83 3.69 -5.34 27.60
N ARG A 84 3.43 -4.23 26.93
CA ARG A 84 2.33 -3.30 27.27
C ARG A 84 0.95 -3.94 27.06
N ARG A 85 0.74 -4.66 25.96
CA ARG A 85 -0.53 -5.38 25.67
C ARG A 85 -0.86 -6.40 26.75
N VAL A 86 0.13 -7.17 27.19
CA VAL A 86 -0.04 -8.15 28.28
C VAL A 86 -0.28 -7.44 29.63
N GLY A 87 0.40 -6.31 29.87
CA GLY A 87 0.31 -5.57 31.12
C GLY A 87 -0.95 -4.71 31.28
N TYR A 88 -1.53 -4.19 30.19
CA TYR A 88 -2.62 -3.20 30.23
C TYR A 88 -3.93 -3.63 29.54
N GLY A 89 -4.05 -4.86 29.08
CA GLY A 89 -5.35 -5.48 28.70
C GLY A 89 -6.20 -4.78 27.64
N GLY A 90 -5.62 -3.99 26.70
CA GLY A 90 -6.43 -3.39 25.64
C GLY A 90 -5.87 -2.16 24.93
N ALA A 91 -4.77 -1.59 25.41
CA ALA A 91 -4.05 -0.56 24.67
C ALA A 91 -3.04 -1.21 23.72
N GLY A 92 -2.92 -0.68 22.53
CA GLY A 92 -1.99 -1.22 21.54
C GLY A 92 -1.96 -0.39 20.27
N ARG A 93 -1.13 -0.81 19.34
CA ARG A 93 -0.99 -0.20 18.01
C ARG A 93 -1.34 -1.26 16.96
N LEU A 94 -2.17 -0.91 16.00
CA LEU A 94 -2.51 -1.75 14.86
C LEU A 94 -2.06 -1.06 13.58
N ARG A 95 -1.06 -1.64 12.92
CA ARG A 95 -0.51 -1.14 11.66
C ARG A 95 -1.24 -1.82 10.50
N ILE A 96 -1.98 -1.03 9.74
CA ILE A 96 -2.85 -1.50 8.67
C ILE A 96 -2.25 -1.07 7.34
N ALA A 97 -1.96 -2.02 6.47
CA ALA A 97 -1.66 -1.78 5.08
C ALA A 97 -2.94 -1.93 4.25
N CYS A 98 -3.15 -1.06 3.28
CA CYS A 98 -4.31 -1.16 2.41
C CYS A 98 -3.99 -0.60 1.02
N THR A 99 -4.69 -1.07 0.00
CA THR A 99 -4.62 -0.36 -1.28
C THR A 99 -5.44 0.93 -1.21
N GLU A 100 -4.92 2.03 -1.80
CA GLU A 100 -5.51 3.39 -1.71
C GLU A 100 -7.02 3.43 -2.00
N THR A 101 -7.48 2.60 -2.95
CA THR A 101 -8.88 2.56 -3.37
C THR A 101 -9.78 1.87 -2.34
N MET A 102 -9.23 0.90 -1.60
CA MET A 102 -9.96 0.13 -0.58
C MET A 102 -10.14 0.90 0.72
N THR A 103 -9.22 1.79 1.06
CA THR A 103 -9.25 2.56 2.31
C THR A 103 -10.59 3.27 2.49
N VAL A 104 -10.95 4.13 1.54
CA VAL A 104 -12.19 4.93 1.65
C VAL A 104 -13.43 4.08 1.40
N TRP A 105 -13.34 3.16 0.47
CA TRP A 105 -14.48 2.36 0.02
C TRP A 105 -14.91 1.31 1.04
N MET A 106 -13.94 0.69 1.74
CA MET A 106 -14.19 -0.47 2.60
C MET A 106 -13.80 -0.22 4.06
N LEU A 107 -12.62 0.35 4.34
CA LEU A 107 -12.08 0.42 5.70
C LEU A 107 -12.64 1.55 6.54
N VAL A 108 -13.02 2.68 5.97
CA VAL A 108 -13.49 3.84 6.77
C VAL A 108 -14.57 3.47 7.78
N PRO A 109 -15.62 2.69 7.46
CA PRO A 109 -16.62 2.29 8.46
C PRO A 109 -16.03 1.43 9.60
N VAL A 110 -15.09 0.53 9.28
CA VAL A 110 -14.42 -0.33 10.28
C VAL A 110 -13.52 0.50 11.19
N LEU A 111 -12.73 1.41 10.61
CA LEU A 111 -11.86 2.31 11.38
C LEU A 111 -12.66 3.24 12.31
N ARG A 112 -13.81 3.77 11.84
CA ARG A 112 -14.72 4.55 12.68
C ARG A 112 -15.27 3.74 13.85
N TYR A 113 -15.70 2.51 13.59
CA TYR A 113 -16.17 1.60 14.62
C TYR A 113 -15.07 1.32 15.67
N TRP A 114 -13.84 1.02 15.19
CA TRP A 114 -12.70 0.75 16.06
C TRP A 114 -12.34 1.96 16.92
N ARG A 115 -12.27 3.15 16.33
CA ARG A 115 -11.99 4.38 17.08
C ARG A 115 -13.01 4.65 18.18
N SER A 116 -14.30 4.32 17.94
CA SER A 116 -15.34 4.53 18.97
C SER A 116 -15.34 3.47 20.06
N ARG A 117 -14.99 2.22 19.72
CA ARG A 117 -15.06 1.08 20.64
C ARG A 117 -13.73 0.76 21.33
N ARG A 118 -12.62 1.18 20.75
CA ARG A 118 -11.27 0.91 21.24
C ARG A 118 -10.42 2.18 21.15
N PRO A 119 -10.76 3.23 21.95
CA PRO A 119 -10.09 4.53 21.87
C PRO A 119 -8.61 4.47 22.22
N GLU A 120 -8.20 3.46 23.02
CA GLU A 120 -6.81 3.22 23.44
C GLU A 120 -5.96 2.49 22.38
N VAL A 121 -6.57 2.04 21.26
CA VAL A 121 -5.83 1.43 20.17
C VAL A 121 -5.44 2.51 19.17
N GLN A 122 -4.14 2.69 18.98
CA GLN A 122 -3.60 3.52 17.90
C GLN A 122 -3.73 2.77 16.59
N LEU A 123 -4.37 3.41 15.61
CA LEU A 123 -4.51 2.87 14.25
C LEU A 123 -3.57 3.62 13.32
N ASP A 124 -2.61 2.91 12.71
CA ASP A 124 -1.72 3.44 11.70
C ASP A 124 -2.08 2.84 10.36
N LEU A 125 -2.34 3.68 9.38
CA LEU A 125 -2.71 3.27 8.04
C LEU A 125 -1.59 3.65 7.06
N THR A 126 -1.16 2.67 6.26
CA THR A 126 -0.25 2.87 5.13
C THR A 126 -0.93 2.45 3.84
N GLU A 127 -0.95 3.33 2.85
CA GLU A 127 -1.58 3.07 1.57
C GLU A 127 -0.58 2.66 0.49
N PHE A 128 -1.01 1.72 -0.36
CA PHE A 128 -0.23 1.14 -1.44
C PHE A 128 -0.97 1.22 -2.78
N THR A 129 -0.24 1.29 -3.87
CA THR A 129 -0.76 1.20 -5.24
C THR A 129 -0.61 -0.20 -5.84
N SER A 130 0.08 -1.11 -5.14
CA SER A 130 0.34 -2.50 -5.53
C SER A 130 -0.05 -3.46 -4.42
N ALA A 131 -0.74 -4.57 -4.77
CA ALA A 131 -1.08 -5.64 -3.85
C ALA A 131 0.17 -6.40 -3.38
N ASP A 132 1.17 -6.59 -4.26
CA ASP A 132 2.42 -7.27 -3.91
C ASP A 132 3.23 -6.41 -2.92
N ALA A 133 3.42 -5.12 -3.18
CA ALA A 133 4.10 -4.22 -2.23
C ALA A 133 3.36 -4.10 -0.88
N MET A 134 2.04 -4.25 -0.88
CA MET A 134 1.23 -4.33 0.33
C MET A 134 1.51 -5.63 1.10
N ALA A 135 1.58 -6.78 0.41
CA ALA A 135 1.94 -8.07 1.01
C ALA A 135 3.36 -8.06 1.57
N ASP A 136 4.34 -7.52 0.83
CA ASP A 136 5.73 -7.34 1.28
C ASP A 136 5.82 -6.55 2.60
N SER A 137 4.85 -5.67 2.88
CA SER A 137 4.82 -4.93 4.14
C SER A 137 4.53 -5.81 5.36
N ILE A 138 3.80 -6.91 5.19
CA ILE A 138 3.56 -7.93 6.23
C ILE A 138 4.83 -8.75 6.47
N GLU A 139 5.44 -9.26 5.39
CA GLU A 139 6.67 -10.07 5.45
C GLU A 139 7.83 -9.27 6.06
N ALA A 140 7.92 -7.99 5.72
CA ALA A 140 8.88 -7.05 6.30
C ALA A 140 8.50 -6.54 7.70
N ASN A 141 7.45 -7.08 8.33
CA ASN A 141 6.96 -6.66 9.65
C ASN A 141 6.70 -5.14 9.75
N ARG A 142 6.29 -4.50 8.66
CA ARG A 142 5.90 -3.08 8.61
C ARG A 142 4.42 -2.86 8.85
N ALA A 143 3.60 -3.90 8.63
CA ALA A 143 2.18 -3.91 8.93
C ALA A 143 1.80 -5.19 9.69
N ASP A 144 0.74 -5.12 10.48
CA ASP A 144 0.18 -6.25 11.24
C ASP A 144 -0.91 -6.96 10.43
N ILE A 145 -1.60 -6.20 9.57
CA ILE A 145 -2.63 -6.66 8.65
C ILE A 145 -2.57 -5.87 7.36
N ALA A 146 -2.81 -6.53 6.24
CA ALA A 146 -2.97 -5.88 4.96
C ALA A 146 -4.31 -6.27 4.31
N ILE A 147 -4.99 -5.31 3.66
CA ILE A 147 -6.32 -5.51 3.05
C ILE A 147 -6.32 -4.94 1.64
N GLY A 148 -6.64 -5.79 0.67
CA GLY A 148 -6.65 -5.39 -0.73
C GLY A 148 -6.91 -6.54 -1.68
N PRO A 149 -6.66 -6.34 -2.98
CA PRO A 149 -6.67 -7.41 -3.96
C PRO A 149 -5.66 -8.50 -3.60
N ARG A 150 -5.95 -9.74 -4.00
CA ARG A 150 -5.01 -10.86 -3.82
C ARG A 150 -3.66 -10.53 -4.51
N PRO A 151 -2.52 -10.62 -3.81
CA PRO A 151 -1.21 -10.44 -4.40
C PRO A 151 -0.87 -11.58 -5.36
N THR A 152 0.12 -11.36 -6.23
CA THR A 152 0.59 -12.36 -7.18
C THR A 152 1.34 -13.49 -6.47
N THR A 153 2.15 -13.13 -5.48
CA THR A 153 2.92 -14.06 -4.64
C THR A 153 2.96 -13.53 -3.21
N THR A 154 2.91 -14.43 -2.23
CA THR A 154 3.18 -14.14 -0.82
C THR A 154 3.28 -15.43 -0.04
N ASP A 155 4.13 -15.47 0.98
CA ASP A 155 4.22 -16.57 1.96
C ASP A 155 3.32 -16.31 3.18
N ALA A 156 2.72 -15.12 3.29
CA ALA A 156 1.83 -14.76 4.37
C ALA A 156 0.46 -15.47 4.27
N HIS A 157 -0.22 -15.60 5.39
CA HIS A 157 -1.55 -16.21 5.42
C HIS A 157 -2.60 -15.29 4.80
N LEU A 158 -3.41 -15.86 3.89
CA LEU A 158 -4.46 -15.16 3.16
C LEU A 158 -5.84 -15.61 3.62
N GLU A 159 -6.70 -14.65 4.00
CA GLU A 159 -8.12 -14.88 4.27
C GLU A 159 -8.96 -14.12 3.24
N THR A 160 -9.78 -14.82 2.47
CA THR A 160 -10.67 -14.17 1.49
C THR A 160 -11.82 -13.48 2.19
N ILE A 161 -11.96 -12.17 2.00
CA ILE A 161 -13.05 -11.34 2.56
C ILE A 161 -14.27 -11.33 1.62
N GLY A 162 -14.03 -11.35 0.32
CA GLY A 162 -15.07 -11.32 -0.70
C GLY A 162 -14.52 -10.98 -2.07
N GLU A 163 -15.38 -10.53 -2.97
CA GLU A 163 -15.00 -10.20 -4.35
C GLU A 163 -15.18 -8.70 -4.63
N GLY A 164 -14.18 -8.11 -5.27
CA GLY A 164 -14.27 -6.81 -5.92
C GLY A 164 -14.63 -6.96 -7.40
N GLU A 165 -15.06 -5.88 -8.02
CA GLU A 165 -15.45 -5.84 -9.44
C GLU A 165 -14.66 -4.74 -10.17
N VAL A 166 -14.27 -4.97 -11.43
CA VAL A 166 -13.75 -3.94 -12.31
C VAL A 166 -14.82 -3.52 -13.32
N VAL A 167 -14.81 -2.24 -13.65
CA VAL A 167 -15.78 -1.59 -14.54
C VAL A 167 -15.07 -0.74 -15.57
N ILE A 168 -15.79 -0.40 -16.63
CA ILE A 168 -15.38 0.60 -17.62
C ILE A 168 -15.85 1.97 -17.15
N VAL A 169 -14.94 2.94 -17.24
CA VAL A 169 -15.27 4.37 -17.09
C VAL A 169 -15.01 5.06 -18.42
N ALA A 170 -15.99 5.83 -18.86
CA ALA A 170 -15.94 6.57 -20.12
C ALA A 170 -16.55 8.00 -19.93
N PRO A 171 -16.28 8.95 -20.83
CA PRO A 171 -16.87 10.28 -20.72
C PRO A 171 -18.38 10.27 -20.93
N THR A 172 -19.05 11.29 -20.39
CA THR A 172 -20.47 11.54 -20.66
C THR A 172 -20.69 11.73 -22.15
N GLY A 173 -21.69 11.02 -22.71
CA GLY A 173 -21.95 11.05 -24.17
C GLY A 173 -21.16 10.02 -24.98
N HIS A 174 -20.25 9.25 -24.41
CA HIS A 174 -19.60 8.14 -25.09
C HIS A 174 -20.62 7.10 -25.58
N ALA A 175 -20.33 6.42 -26.68
CA ALA A 175 -21.23 5.38 -27.25
C ALA A 175 -21.60 4.30 -26.22
N PHE A 176 -20.77 4.08 -25.20
CA PHE A 176 -21.03 3.13 -24.12
C PHE A 176 -22.22 3.49 -23.23
N THR A 177 -22.73 4.73 -23.30
CA THR A 177 -23.99 5.11 -22.61
C THR A 177 -25.18 4.25 -23.05
N ARG A 178 -25.18 3.81 -24.31
CA ARG A 178 -26.28 3.07 -24.94
C ARG A 178 -26.23 1.57 -24.64
N LEU A 179 -25.18 1.09 -24.00
CA LEU A 179 -24.96 -0.32 -23.73
C LEU A 179 -25.13 -0.61 -22.23
N PRO A 180 -25.83 -1.69 -21.85
CA PRO A 180 -25.94 -2.07 -20.44
C PRO A 180 -24.62 -2.64 -19.89
N THR A 181 -23.86 -3.33 -20.74
CA THR A 181 -22.54 -3.90 -20.44
C THR A 181 -21.62 -3.71 -21.64
N ILE A 182 -20.30 -3.70 -21.38
CA ILE A 182 -19.31 -3.45 -22.45
C ILE A 182 -18.50 -4.72 -22.68
N PRO A 183 -18.59 -5.34 -23.86
CA PRO A 183 -17.70 -6.44 -24.20
C PRO A 183 -16.26 -5.93 -24.32
N MET A 184 -15.27 -6.72 -23.86
CA MET A 184 -13.85 -6.33 -23.92
C MET A 184 -13.42 -5.88 -25.32
N LYS A 185 -13.94 -6.52 -26.38
CA LYS A 185 -13.63 -6.16 -27.78
C LYS A 185 -14.04 -4.75 -28.17
N ALA A 186 -14.99 -4.14 -27.47
CA ALA A 186 -15.39 -2.76 -27.71
C ALA A 186 -14.32 -1.72 -27.27
N LEU A 187 -13.29 -2.16 -26.55
CA LEU A 187 -12.15 -1.33 -26.15
C LEU A 187 -11.03 -1.31 -27.20
N ASP A 188 -11.14 -2.14 -28.23
CA ASP A 188 -10.10 -2.26 -29.26
C ASP A 188 -9.84 -0.91 -29.92
N ASN A 189 -8.57 -0.49 -29.89
CA ASN A 189 -8.09 0.80 -30.43
C ASN A 189 -8.78 2.07 -29.87
N GLN A 190 -9.58 1.98 -28.80
CA GLN A 190 -10.13 3.16 -28.15
C GLN A 190 -9.02 3.98 -27.47
N PRO A 191 -9.10 5.33 -27.45
CA PRO A 191 -8.24 6.15 -26.60
C PRO A 191 -8.36 5.67 -25.15
N PHE A 192 -7.25 5.24 -24.56
CA PHE A 192 -7.25 4.58 -23.26
C PHE A 192 -6.42 5.34 -22.22
N VAL A 193 -7.00 5.64 -21.07
CA VAL A 193 -6.27 6.12 -19.90
C VAL A 193 -5.73 4.91 -19.15
N HIS A 194 -4.44 4.67 -19.30
CA HIS A 194 -3.76 3.52 -18.75
C HIS A 194 -3.10 3.83 -17.40
N TYR A 195 -2.42 2.86 -16.84
CA TYR A 195 -1.68 2.97 -15.59
C TYR A 195 -0.18 2.99 -15.84
N GLU A 196 0.57 3.65 -14.94
CA GLU A 196 2.03 3.54 -14.92
C GLU A 196 2.45 2.11 -14.54
N PRO A 197 3.62 1.62 -15.01
CA PRO A 197 4.08 0.24 -14.76
C PRO A 197 4.17 -0.15 -13.28
N GLY A 198 4.38 0.81 -12.38
CA GLY A 198 4.41 0.57 -10.93
C GLY A 198 3.03 0.39 -10.26
N ASN A 199 1.95 0.56 -11.01
CA ASN A 199 0.60 0.29 -10.50
C ASN A 199 0.18 -1.13 -10.91
N ALA A 200 -0.29 -1.94 -9.96
CA ALA A 200 -0.72 -3.32 -10.21
C ALA A 200 -1.82 -3.43 -11.27
N MET A 201 -2.66 -2.40 -11.42
CA MET A 201 -3.68 -2.36 -12.47
C MET A 201 -3.09 -2.31 -13.88
N ALA A 202 -1.84 -1.85 -14.08
CA ALA A 202 -1.22 -1.86 -15.41
C ALA A 202 -1.13 -3.28 -15.95
N ALA A 203 -0.40 -4.15 -15.27
CA ALA A 203 -0.23 -5.54 -15.68
C ALA A 203 -1.57 -6.33 -15.69
N TYR A 204 -2.48 -5.99 -14.77
CA TYR A 204 -3.81 -6.61 -14.74
C TYR A 204 -4.62 -6.28 -16.01
N VAL A 205 -4.69 -5.01 -16.40
CA VAL A 205 -5.41 -4.55 -17.59
C VAL A 205 -4.77 -5.08 -18.87
N ASP A 206 -3.42 -5.10 -18.96
CA ASP A 206 -2.69 -5.65 -20.09
C ASP A 206 -2.99 -7.15 -20.28
N ARG A 207 -2.96 -7.94 -19.18
CA ARG A 207 -3.33 -9.36 -19.25
C ARG A 207 -4.77 -9.56 -19.68
N LEU A 208 -5.70 -8.77 -19.13
CA LEU A 208 -7.11 -8.85 -19.50
C LEU A 208 -7.34 -8.53 -20.97
N ALA A 209 -6.68 -7.50 -21.50
CA ALA A 209 -6.74 -7.13 -22.91
C ALA A 209 -6.17 -8.24 -23.81
N ALA A 210 -4.99 -8.79 -23.45
CA ALA A 210 -4.36 -9.88 -24.19
C ALA A 210 -5.23 -11.15 -24.24
N GLN A 211 -5.85 -11.54 -23.13
CA GLN A 211 -6.77 -12.67 -23.04
C GLN A 211 -7.96 -12.57 -24.02
N HIS A 212 -8.37 -11.34 -24.35
CA HIS A 212 -9.49 -11.08 -25.24
C HIS A 212 -9.08 -10.61 -26.65
N GLY A 213 -7.77 -10.62 -26.94
CA GLY A 213 -7.24 -10.15 -28.24
C GLY A 213 -7.54 -8.68 -28.51
N VAL A 214 -7.51 -7.83 -27.49
CA VAL A 214 -7.77 -6.39 -27.57
C VAL A 214 -6.46 -5.63 -27.58
N THR A 215 -6.30 -4.72 -28.51
CA THR A 215 -5.19 -3.76 -28.55
C THR A 215 -5.63 -2.47 -27.89
N LEU A 216 -5.02 -2.15 -26.75
CA LEU A 216 -5.25 -0.89 -26.08
C LEU A 216 -4.44 0.22 -26.76
N ASN A 217 -5.00 1.43 -26.84
CA ASN A 217 -4.33 2.62 -27.35
C ASN A 217 -4.10 3.64 -26.20
N PRO A 218 -3.02 3.50 -25.39
CA PRO A 218 -2.76 4.38 -24.27
C PRO A 218 -2.44 5.80 -24.72
N VAL A 219 -3.34 6.75 -24.48
CA VAL A 219 -3.13 8.18 -24.77
C VAL A 219 -2.62 8.93 -23.54
N LEU A 220 -2.78 8.36 -22.33
CA LEU A 220 -2.32 8.91 -21.08
C LEU A 220 -2.06 7.78 -20.07
N ARG A 221 -1.08 7.97 -19.17
CA ARG A 221 -0.81 7.05 -18.05
C ARG A 221 -0.96 7.79 -16.72
N SER A 222 -1.55 7.11 -15.74
CA SER A 222 -1.74 7.63 -14.38
C SER A 222 -1.18 6.67 -13.35
N ARG A 223 -0.56 7.22 -12.33
CA ARG A 223 -0.08 6.46 -11.17
C ARG A 223 -1.23 6.03 -10.25
N SER A 224 -2.26 6.88 -10.10
CA SER A 224 -3.40 6.61 -9.23
C SER A 224 -4.59 6.07 -10.02
N THR A 225 -5.16 4.98 -9.52
CA THR A 225 -6.33 4.32 -10.11
C THR A 225 -7.56 5.23 -10.07
N ARG A 226 -7.72 6.00 -9.00
CA ARG A 226 -8.80 7.00 -8.87
C ARG A 226 -8.65 8.13 -9.88
N THR A 227 -7.45 8.64 -10.05
CA THR A 227 -7.17 9.69 -11.05
C THR A 227 -7.43 9.20 -12.45
N ALA A 228 -7.04 7.96 -12.80
CA ALA A 228 -7.32 7.39 -14.12
C ALA A 228 -8.83 7.35 -14.42
N ALA A 229 -9.65 6.94 -13.43
CA ALA A 229 -11.11 6.93 -13.59
C ALA A 229 -11.67 8.35 -13.80
N GLN A 230 -11.17 9.34 -13.07
CA GLN A 230 -11.59 10.74 -13.23
C GLN A 230 -11.17 11.33 -14.59
N LEU A 231 -9.95 11.03 -15.06
CA LEU A 231 -9.47 11.48 -16.37
C LEU A 231 -10.30 10.87 -17.51
N ALA A 232 -10.65 9.58 -17.40
CA ALA A 232 -11.52 8.95 -18.37
C ALA A 232 -12.92 9.58 -18.37
N ALA A 233 -13.51 9.82 -17.21
CA ALA A 233 -14.79 10.50 -17.08
C ALA A 233 -14.75 11.93 -17.66
N ALA A 234 -13.60 12.61 -17.56
CA ALA A 234 -13.39 13.97 -18.10
C ALA A 234 -13.12 14.03 -19.62
N GLY A 235 -13.08 12.87 -20.31
CA GLY A 235 -12.95 12.85 -21.78
C GLY A 235 -11.57 12.53 -22.32
N MET A 236 -10.62 12.12 -21.47
CA MET A 236 -9.26 11.76 -21.90
C MET A 236 -9.20 10.37 -22.56
N GLY A 237 -10.30 9.65 -22.67
CA GLY A 237 -10.40 8.31 -23.19
C GLY A 237 -11.30 7.43 -22.35
N VAL A 238 -11.12 6.12 -22.41
CA VAL A 238 -11.82 5.15 -21.55
C VAL A 238 -10.80 4.48 -20.63
N THR A 239 -11.25 3.89 -19.51
CA THR A 239 -10.38 3.09 -18.63
C THR A 239 -11.13 1.91 -18.03
N ILE A 240 -10.38 0.87 -17.65
CA ILE A 240 -10.84 -0.20 -16.76
C ILE A 240 -10.40 0.15 -15.35
N ALA A 241 -11.30 0.29 -14.40
CA ALA A 241 -10.98 0.61 -13.02
C ALA A 241 -11.76 -0.27 -12.04
N PRO A 242 -11.21 -0.59 -10.85
CA PRO A 242 -11.98 -1.25 -9.81
C PRO A 242 -13.07 -0.30 -9.31
N VAL A 243 -14.20 -0.86 -8.94
CA VAL A 243 -15.34 -0.09 -8.36
C VAL A 243 -14.90 0.74 -7.15
N SER A 244 -13.96 0.23 -6.37
CA SER A 244 -13.39 0.94 -5.22
C SER A 244 -12.68 2.26 -5.57
N ALA A 245 -12.29 2.46 -6.83
CA ALA A 245 -11.67 3.71 -7.29
C ALA A 245 -12.70 4.79 -7.65
N LEU A 246 -13.97 4.42 -7.78
CA LEU A 246 -15.03 5.36 -8.15
C LEU A 246 -15.37 6.28 -6.98
N THR A 247 -15.76 7.50 -7.31
CA THR A 247 -16.41 8.40 -6.34
C THR A 247 -17.86 7.94 -6.09
N PRO A 248 -18.50 8.31 -4.98
CA PRO A 248 -19.90 7.97 -4.70
C PRO A 248 -20.88 8.45 -5.79
N ARG A 249 -20.51 9.49 -6.50
CA ARG A 249 -21.26 10.02 -7.66
C ARG A 249 -20.28 10.21 -8.81
N PRO A 250 -19.99 9.14 -9.58
CA PRO A 250 -19.04 9.25 -10.68
C PRO A 250 -19.58 10.20 -11.76
N THR A 251 -18.71 11.10 -12.19
CA THR A 251 -18.95 11.91 -13.37
C THR A 251 -18.69 11.11 -14.61
N GLY A 252 -19.43 10.93 -15.58
CA GLY A 252 -19.18 10.08 -16.74
C GLY A 252 -19.98 8.80 -16.71
N VAL A 253 -19.70 7.93 -17.63
CA VAL A 253 -20.39 6.65 -17.84
C VAL A 253 -19.63 5.54 -17.15
N VAL A 254 -20.28 4.81 -16.27
CA VAL A 254 -19.72 3.60 -15.66
C VAL A 254 -20.55 2.39 -16.14
N ARG A 255 -19.88 1.38 -16.66
CA ARG A 255 -20.53 0.15 -17.16
C ARG A 255 -19.74 -1.08 -16.74
N ARG A 256 -20.47 -2.17 -16.54
CA ARG A 256 -19.87 -3.49 -16.34
C ARG A 256 -19.23 -4.01 -17.60
N LEU A 257 -18.17 -4.77 -17.43
CA LEU A 257 -17.63 -5.61 -18.51
C LEU A 257 -18.56 -6.80 -18.78
N SER A 258 -18.54 -7.29 -20.00
CA SER A 258 -19.20 -8.53 -20.39
C SER A 258 -18.17 -9.50 -20.98
N PRO A 259 -17.91 -10.66 -20.30
CA PRO A 259 -18.47 -11.09 -19.01
C PRO A 259 -18.03 -10.18 -17.86
N ILE A 260 -18.76 -10.23 -16.73
CA ILE A 260 -18.39 -9.49 -15.51
C ILE A 260 -17.04 -10.00 -15.02
N VAL A 261 -16.14 -9.06 -14.71
CA VAL A 261 -14.78 -9.37 -14.25
C VAL A 261 -14.65 -9.01 -12.78
N LYS A 262 -14.33 -10.01 -11.97
CA LYS A 262 -14.16 -9.90 -10.52
C LYS A 262 -12.75 -10.26 -10.10
N TYR A 263 -12.36 -9.87 -8.89
CA TYR A 263 -11.10 -10.21 -8.26
C TYR A 263 -11.30 -10.43 -6.76
N ASP A 264 -10.49 -11.33 -6.17
CA ASP A 264 -10.53 -11.58 -4.74
C ASP A 264 -10.03 -10.38 -3.95
N VAL A 265 -10.77 -10.02 -2.90
CA VAL A 265 -10.34 -9.12 -1.84
C VAL A 265 -9.97 -9.98 -0.63
N VAL A 266 -8.75 -9.80 -0.16
CA VAL A 266 -8.17 -10.62 0.91
C VAL A 266 -7.68 -9.76 2.08
N ALA A 267 -7.71 -10.36 3.28
CA ALA A 267 -6.85 -9.95 4.39
C ALA A 267 -5.58 -10.80 4.36
N ILE A 268 -4.44 -10.17 4.55
CA ILE A 268 -3.13 -10.79 4.64
C ILE A 268 -2.63 -10.55 6.05
N VAL A 269 -2.25 -11.61 6.75
CA VAL A 269 -1.79 -11.56 8.13
C VAL A 269 -0.55 -12.41 8.31
N ALA A 270 0.29 -12.07 9.29
CA ALA A 270 1.39 -12.93 9.68
C ALA A 270 0.85 -14.25 10.27
N ALA A 271 1.60 -15.35 10.11
CA ALA A 271 1.19 -16.68 10.59
C ALA A 271 0.86 -16.73 12.10
N GLN A 272 1.49 -15.87 12.90
CA GLN A 272 1.19 -15.70 14.33
C GLN A 272 0.63 -14.30 14.57
N SER A 273 -0.61 -14.07 14.18
CA SER A 273 -1.30 -12.82 14.43
C SER A 273 -1.83 -12.72 15.86
N ASP A 274 -1.74 -11.53 16.46
CA ASP A 274 -2.24 -11.26 17.80
C ASP A 274 -3.77 -11.08 17.85
N THR A 275 -4.30 -10.90 19.07
CA THR A 275 -5.74 -10.74 19.31
C THR A 275 -6.33 -9.52 18.60
N LEU A 276 -5.60 -8.37 18.52
CA LEU A 276 -6.09 -7.18 17.83
C LEU A 276 -6.27 -7.42 16.34
N VAL A 277 -5.30 -8.08 15.71
CA VAL A 277 -5.38 -8.46 14.29
C VAL A 277 -6.57 -9.36 14.03
N LYS A 278 -6.75 -10.41 14.84
CA LYS A 278 -7.89 -11.35 14.69
C LYS A 278 -9.24 -10.64 14.83
N LEU A 279 -9.37 -9.74 15.80
CA LEU A 279 -10.58 -8.94 16.00
C LEU A 279 -10.83 -7.99 14.83
N PHE A 280 -9.77 -7.36 14.31
CA PHE A 280 -9.89 -6.47 13.15
C PHE A 280 -10.31 -7.23 11.90
N VAL A 281 -9.70 -8.38 11.62
CA VAL A 281 -10.09 -9.27 10.52
C VAL A 281 -11.57 -9.66 10.63
N ALA A 282 -12.02 -10.07 11.82
CA ALA A 282 -13.42 -10.43 12.05
C ALA A 282 -14.39 -9.26 11.77
N ASP A 283 -14.01 -8.02 12.13
CA ASP A 283 -14.83 -6.84 11.85
C ASP A 283 -14.82 -6.47 10.37
N VAL A 284 -13.70 -6.66 9.67
CA VAL A 284 -13.59 -6.50 8.22
C VAL A 284 -14.46 -7.54 7.51
N HIS A 285 -14.41 -8.81 7.92
CA HIS A 285 -15.27 -9.87 7.38
C HIS A 285 -16.75 -9.57 7.59
N ARG A 286 -17.13 -9.11 8.79
CA ARG A 286 -18.52 -8.72 9.09
C ARG A 286 -19.01 -7.59 8.21
N ARG A 287 -18.15 -6.65 7.88
CA ARG A 287 -18.45 -5.56 6.96
C ARG A 287 -18.59 -6.07 5.54
N GLY A 288 -17.75 -7.02 5.15
CA GLY A 288 -17.66 -7.56 3.80
C GLY A 288 -17.21 -6.54 2.76
N VAL A 289 -17.07 -6.99 1.54
CA VAL A 289 -16.77 -6.13 0.40
C VAL A 289 -18.06 -5.45 -0.05
N PRO A 290 -18.11 -4.09 -0.10
CA PRO A 290 -19.30 -3.40 -0.57
C PRO A 290 -19.66 -3.79 -2.01
N THR A 291 -20.92 -4.04 -2.27
CA THR A 291 -21.43 -4.35 -3.62
C THR A 291 -21.71 -3.05 -4.38
N TRP A 292 -21.40 -3.04 -5.65
CA TRP A 292 -21.79 -1.95 -6.55
C TRP A 292 -23.11 -2.29 -7.24
N SER A 293 -24.13 -1.49 -7.00
CA SER A 293 -25.48 -1.70 -7.58
C SER A 293 -25.57 -1.24 -9.05
N GLY A 294 -24.50 -0.64 -9.59
CA GLY A 294 -24.54 -0.07 -10.93
C GLY A 294 -25.27 1.29 -10.99
N PRO A 295 -25.23 2.01 -12.09
CA PRO A 295 -26.17 3.08 -12.32
C PRO A 295 -27.56 2.48 -12.51
N THR A 296 -28.51 2.96 -11.73
CA THR A 296 -29.94 2.78 -11.99
C THR A 296 -30.33 3.46 -13.28
#